data_260339ec0ac77455a57aee2f804726a0
#
_entry.id   260339ec0ac77455a57aee2f804726a0
#
_cell.length_a   1.000
_cell.length_b   1.000
_cell.length_c   1.000
_cell.angle_alpha   90.00
_cell.angle_beta   90.00
_cell.angle_gamma   90.00
#
_symmetry.space_group_name_H-M   'P 1'
#
loop_
_entity.id
_entity.type
_entity.pdbx_description
1 polymer ?
#
loop_
_entity_poly.entity_id
_entity_poly.type
_entity_poly.pdbx_seq_one_letter_code
_entity_poly.pdbx_strand_id
1 'polypeptide(L)'
;MKNILVLCTGNSCRSQIAEGYLKQYLNGKALVFSAGVNNHKINENAIKIMKEDGVDISNHTSNHVNEYENINFDYIITVCDHAYETCPAFYSNELTTRIHKNFFDPSSINNSSNVEKAFRKCREEIKKFCYDFSKKFN
;
A
#
# COMPACT_ATOMS: atom_id res chain seq x y z
N MET A 1 2.42 -19.79 -2.87
CA MET A 1 1.89 -18.43 -3.12
C MET A 1 2.94 -17.40 -2.70
N LYS A 2 3.12 -16.35 -3.48
CA LYS A 2 4.07 -15.30 -3.14
C LYS A 2 3.52 -14.41 -2.03
N ASN A 3 4.41 -13.88 -1.18
CA ASN A 3 4.07 -12.93 -0.14
C ASN A 3 4.54 -11.54 -0.55
N ILE A 4 3.64 -10.56 -0.49
CA ILE A 4 3.91 -9.18 -0.88
C ILE A 4 3.62 -8.26 0.30
N LEU A 5 4.56 -7.39 0.64
CA LEU A 5 4.38 -6.38 1.68
C LEU A 5 4.41 -4.99 1.03
N VAL A 6 3.41 -4.18 1.32
CA VAL A 6 3.38 -2.78 0.91
C VAL A 6 3.61 -1.90 2.14
N LEU A 7 4.58 -1.01 2.04
CA LEU A 7 4.96 -0.12 3.15
C LEU A 7 4.72 1.34 2.82
N CYS A 8 4.13 2.07 3.76
CA CYS A 8 4.15 3.53 3.76
C CYS A 8 4.38 4.01 5.20
N THR A 9 4.32 5.32 5.44
CA THR A 9 4.63 5.84 6.77
C THR A 9 3.61 5.41 7.83
N GLY A 10 2.33 5.68 7.59
CA GLY A 10 1.29 5.49 8.60
C GLY A 10 0.40 4.27 8.40
N ASN A 11 0.51 3.59 7.28
CA ASN A 11 -0.39 2.50 6.88
C ASN A 11 -1.86 2.94 6.94
N SER A 12 -2.12 4.19 6.56
CA SER A 12 -3.45 4.78 6.65
C SER A 12 -4.07 5.11 5.30
N CYS A 13 -3.28 5.35 4.27
CA CYS A 13 -3.78 5.81 2.97
C CYS A 13 -3.12 5.06 1.80
N ARG A 14 -1.91 5.48 1.39
CA ARG A 14 -1.27 4.97 0.16
C ARG A 14 -1.09 3.45 0.15
N SER A 15 -0.57 2.88 1.23
CA SER A 15 -0.38 1.43 1.31
C SER A 15 -1.71 0.68 1.40
N GLN A 16 -2.74 1.29 2.01
CA GLN A 16 -4.07 0.68 2.07
C GLN A 16 -4.73 0.63 0.69
N ILE A 17 -4.58 1.70 -0.09
CA ILE A 17 -5.07 1.75 -1.47
C ILE A 17 -4.38 0.65 -2.30
N ALA A 18 -3.05 0.57 -2.18
CA ALA A 18 -2.28 -0.43 -2.91
C ALA A 18 -2.67 -1.86 -2.49
N GLU A 19 -2.84 -2.10 -1.21
CA GLU A 19 -3.27 -3.41 -0.72
C GLU A 19 -4.62 -3.80 -1.33
N GLY A 20 -5.56 -2.85 -1.39
CA GLY A 20 -6.88 -3.10 -1.97
C GLY A 20 -6.81 -3.56 -3.41
N TYR A 21 -6.06 -2.84 -4.24
CA TYR A 21 -5.92 -3.20 -5.66
C TYR A 21 -5.11 -4.47 -5.86
N LEU A 22 -4.03 -4.65 -5.12
CA LEU A 22 -3.21 -5.86 -5.27
C LEU A 22 -3.99 -7.10 -4.88
N LYS A 23 -4.80 -7.03 -3.83
CA LYS A 23 -5.66 -8.17 -3.46
C LYS A 23 -6.66 -8.49 -4.56
N GLN A 24 -7.21 -7.47 -5.21
CA GLN A 24 -8.15 -7.67 -6.30
C GLN A 24 -7.45 -8.29 -7.52
N TYR A 25 -6.32 -7.73 -7.93
CA TYR A 25 -5.62 -8.19 -9.13
C TYR A 25 -4.88 -9.51 -8.95
N LEU A 26 -4.46 -9.82 -7.73
CA LEU A 26 -3.65 -11.02 -7.43
C LEU A 26 -4.42 -12.08 -6.65
N ASN A 27 -5.74 -12.03 -6.67
CA ASN A 27 -6.57 -12.99 -5.96
C ASN A 27 -6.19 -14.43 -6.38
N GLY A 28 -5.81 -15.24 -5.38
CA GLY A 28 -5.39 -16.61 -5.62
C GLY A 28 -3.94 -16.77 -6.10
N LYS A 29 -3.23 -15.67 -6.34
CA LYS A 29 -1.84 -15.72 -6.85
C LYS A 29 -0.80 -15.25 -5.83
N ALA A 30 -1.20 -14.41 -4.90
CA ALA A 30 -0.31 -13.87 -3.88
C ALA A 30 -1.07 -13.51 -2.61
N LEU A 31 -0.36 -13.50 -1.48
CA LEU A 31 -0.86 -12.97 -0.23
C LEU A 31 -0.31 -11.55 -0.09
N VAL A 32 -1.18 -10.60 0.15
CA VAL A 32 -0.82 -9.17 0.21
C VAL A 32 -1.00 -8.64 1.62
N PHE A 33 0.04 -8.01 2.13
CA PHE A 33 0.08 -7.38 3.45
C PHE A 33 0.43 -5.92 3.27
N SER A 34 -0.02 -5.06 4.18
CA SER A 34 0.47 -3.69 4.23
C SER A 34 0.83 -3.33 5.67
N ALA A 35 1.75 -2.40 5.82
CA ALA A 35 2.20 -1.94 7.12
C ALA A 35 2.77 -0.53 7.04
N GLY A 36 2.93 0.09 8.20
CA GLY A 36 3.58 1.38 8.33
C GLY A 36 4.73 1.30 9.32
N VAL A 37 5.69 2.23 9.18
CA VAL A 37 6.77 2.39 10.14
C VAL A 37 6.26 3.07 11.41
N ASN A 38 5.17 3.84 11.28
CA ASN A 38 4.34 4.36 12.38
C ASN A 38 2.90 4.13 11.94
N ASN A 39 2.13 3.29 12.63
CA ASN A 39 0.78 3.01 12.14
C ASN A 39 -0.25 3.97 12.71
N HIS A 40 -1.16 4.42 11.83
CA HIS A 40 -2.27 5.30 12.15
C HIS A 40 -3.58 4.66 11.67
N LYS A 41 -4.71 5.14 12.20
CA LYS A 41 -6.02 4.69 11.75
C LYS A 41 -6.17 4.87 10.24
N ILE A 42 -6.87 3.93 9.57
CA ILE A 42 -7.12 4.02 8.13
C ILE A 42 -7.89 5.31 7.82
N ASN A 43 -7.41 6.04 6.83
CA ASN A 43 -7.98 7.33 6.45
C ASN A 43 -9.38 7.14 5.84
N GLU A 44 -10.36 7.90 6.34
CA GLU A 44 -11.74 7.79 5.88
C GLU A 44 -11.91 8.19 4.42
N ASN A 45 -11.12 9.15 3.95
CA ASN A 45 -11.16 9.53 2.53
C ASN A 45 -10.65 8.40 1.64
N ALA A 46 -9.65 7.65 2.10
CA ALA A 46 -9.16 6.49 1.35
C ALA A 46 -10.25 5.44 1.24
N ILE A 47 -10.96 5.15 2.32
CA ILE A 47 -12.08 4.21 2.32
C ILE A 47 -13.14 4.66 1.31
N LYS A 48 -13.48 5.95 1.34
CA LYS A 48 -14.51 6.53 0.49
C LYS A 48 -14.17 6.41 -0.99
N ILE A 49 -12.97 6.84 -1.39
CA ILE A 49 -12.61 6.85 -2.81
C ILE A 49 -12.38 5.44 -3.35
N MET A 50 -11.98 4.51 -2.52
CA MET A 50 -11.87 3.11 -2.94
C MET A 50 -13.24 2.49 -3.15
N LYS A 51 -14.19 2.81 -2.27
CA LYS A 51 -15.57 2.34 -2.43
C LYS A 51 -16.18 2.85 -3.74
N GLU A 52 -15.87 4.10 -4.14
CA GLU A 52 -16.31 4.63 -5.43
C GLU A 52 -15.89 3.75 -6.60
N ASP A 53 -14.74 3.11 -6.48
CA ASP A 53 -14.21 2.24 -7.53
C ASP A 53 -14.53 0.76 -7.29
N GLY A 54 -15.45 0.48 -6.38
CA GLY A 54 -15.92 -0.88 -6.11
C GLY A 54 -14.98 -1.71 -5.24
N VAL A 55 -14.02 -1.08 -4.55
CA VAL A 55 -13.07 -1.78 -3.69
C VAL A 55 -13.31 -1.37 -2.24
N ASP A 56 -13.74 -2.32 -1.41
CA ASP A 56 -14.02 -2.06 0.00
C ASP A 56 -12.79 -2.35 0.85
N ILE A 57 -12.20 -1.31 1.44
CA ILE A 57 -11.09 -1.45 2.37
C ILE A 57 -11.49 -1.13 3.81
N SER A 58 -12.80 -1.02 4.09
CA SER A 58 -13.28 -0.69 5.43
C SER A 58 -12.91 -1.75 6.47
N ASN A 59 -12.69 -2.98 6.05
CA ASN A 59 -12.30 -4.09 6.92
C ASN A 59 -10.77 -4.27 7.05
N HIS A 60 -10.00 -3.45 6.35
CA HIS A 60 -8.55 -3.49 6.49
C HIS A 60 -8.13 -2.99 7.88
N THR A 61 -6.97 -3.43 8.32
CA THR A 61 -6.38 -2.97 9.57
C THR A 61 -5.10 -2.19 9.29
N SER A 62 -4.80 -1.23 10.16
CA SER A 62 -3.54 -0.51 10.10
C SER A 62 -2.54 -1.24 11.00
N ASN A 63 -1.41 -1.66 10.44
CA ASN A 63 -0.45 -2.51 11.12
C ASN A 63 0.92 -1.88 11.13
N HIS A 64 1.66 -2.11 12.22
CA HIS A 64 3.07 -1.73 12.29
C HIS A 64 3.90 -2.81 11.61
N VAL A 65 4.95 -2.40 10.92
CA VAL A 65 5.80 -3.32 10.16
C VAL A 65 6.37 -4.45 11.04
N ASN A 66 6.64 -4.19 12.32
CA ASN A 66 7.18 -5.19 13.23
C ASN A 66 6.24 -6.39 13.44
N GLU A 67 4.96 -6.26 13.14
CA GLU A 67 4.00 -7.37 13.27
C GLU A 67 4.29 -8.48 12.25
N TYR A 68 5.02 -8.16 11.19
CA TYR A 68 5.29 -9.11 10.10
C TYR A 68 6.75 -9.57 10.05
N GLU A 69 7.50 -9.38 11.13
CA GLU A 69 8.95 -9.68 11.14
C GLU A 69 9.27 -11.17 10.90
N ASN A 70 8.32 -12.06 11.14
CA ASN A 70 8.52 -13.50 10.96
C ASN A 70 8.03 -14.01 9.60
N ILE A 71 7.59 -13.12 8.72
CA ILE A 71 7.11 -13.48 7.38
C ILE A 71 8.21 -13.21 6.36
N ASN A 72 8.50 -14.20 5.51
CA ASN A 72 9.44 -14.03 4.41
C ASN A 72 8.68 -13.45 3.21
N PHE A 73 9.04 -12.24 2.80
CA PHE A 73 8.39 -11.58 1.68
C PHE A 73 9.18 -11.78 0.40
N ASP A 74 8.46 -12.11 -0.67
CA ASP A 74 9.03 -12.20 -2.02
C ASP A 74 9.20 -10.82 -2.63
N TYR A 75 8.28 -9.90 -2.30
CA TYR A 75 8.32 -8.51 -2.75
C TYR A 75 8.03 -7.59 -1.57
N ILE A 76 8.81 -6.51 -1.48
CA ILE A 76 8.53 -5.40 -0.57
C ILE A 76 8.40 -4.16 -1.42
N ILE A 77 7.22 -3.55 -1.43
CA ILE A 77 6.90 -2.36 -2.21
C ILE A 77 6.78 -1.19 -1.25
N THR A 78 7.66 -0.21 -1.35
CA THR A 78 7.55 1.02 -0.58
C THR A 78 6.90 2.09 -1.46
N VAL A 79 5.87 2.74 -0.91
CA VAL A 79 5.05 3.71 -1.66
C VAL A 79 5.25 5.16 -1.19
N CYS A 80 6.18 5.37 -0.28
CA CYS A 80 6.63 6.71 0.10
C CYS A 80 8.12 6.66 0.43
N ASP A 81 8.80 7.80 0.24
CA ASP A 81 10.25 7.88 0.44
C ASP A 81 10.66 7.61 1.89
N HIS A 82 9.85 8.08 2.85
CA HIS A 82 10.15 7.85 4.27
C HIS A 82 10.19 6.35 4.61
N ALA A 83 9.22 5.58 4.12
CA ALA A 83 9.19 4.13 4.34
C ALA A 83 10.37 3.44 3.65
N TYR A 84 10.77 3.93 2.49
CA TYR A 84 11.92 3.39 1.77
C TYR A 84 13.21 3.56 2.59
N GLU A 85 13.40 4.74 3.20
CA GLU A 85 14.59 5.05 3.99
C GLU A 85 14.62 4.32 5.33
N THR A 86 13.46 4.07 5.92
CA THR A 86 13.36 3.53 7.28
C THR A 86 13.01 2.05 7.34
N CYS A 87 12.82 1.38 6.19
CA CYS A 87 12.49 -0.05 6.16
C CYS A 87 13.63 -0.87 6.76
N PRO A 88 13.36 -1.63 7.85
CA PRO A 88 14.41 -2.43 8.47
C PRO A 88 14.96 -3.50 7.52
N ALA A 89 16.28 -3.68 7.56
CA ALA A 89 16.96 -4.61 6.66
C ALA A 89 16.54 -6.07 6.86
N PHE A 90 16.07 -6.43 8.04
CA PHE A 90 15.69 -7.83 8.32
C PHE A 90 14.41 -8.28 7.60
N TYR A 91 13.66 -7.34 7.02
CA TYR A 91 12.48 -7.69 6.21
C TYR A 91 12.85 -8.12 4.80
N SER A 92 14.07 -7.87 4.37
CA SER A 92 14.50 -8.28 3.04
C SER A 92 15.70 -9.21 3.15
N ASN A 93 15.72 -10.23 2.30
CA ASN A 93 16.84 -11.14 2.16
C ASN A 93 17.22 -11.20 0.68
N GLU A 94 18.21 -12.04 0.32
CA GLU A 94 18.69 -12.12 -1.08
C GLU A 94 17.59 -12.54 -2.07
N LEU A 95 16.53 -13.18 -1.59
CA LEU A 95 15.43 -13.63 -2.43
C LEU A 95 14.29 -12.60 -2.52
N THR A 96 14.36 -11.54 -1.73
CA THR A 96 13.33 -10.51 -1.70
C THR A 96 13.60 -9.45 -2.77
N THR A 97 12.61 -9.19 -3.63
CA THR A 97 12.68 -8.09 -4.58
C THR A 97 12.09 -6.83 -3.95
N ARG A 98 12.88 -5.76 -3.89
CA ARG A 98 12.42 -4.48 -3.35
C ARG A 98 12.07 -3.54 -4.49
N ILE A 99 10.89 -2.95 -4.41
CA ILE A 99 10.40 -1.99 -5.41
C ILE A 99 10.01 -0.72 -4.66
N HIS A 100 10.46 0.42 -5.18
CA HIS A 100 10.11 1.72 -4.61
C HIS A 100 9.43 2.59 -5.63
N LYS A 101 8.28 3.15 -5.26
CA LYS A 101 7.56 4.14 -6.06
C LYS A 101 6.90 5.13 -5.11
N ASN A 102 7.43 6.35 -5.04
CA ASN A 102 6.83 7.37 -4.20
C ASN A 102 5.56 7.91 -4.84
N PHE A 103 4.47 7.95 -4.06
CA PHE A 103 3.22 8.59 -4.45
C PHE A 103 2.99 9.80 -3.55
N PHE A 104 2.47 10.87 -4.13
CA PHE A 104 2.13 12.06 -3.36
C PHE A 104 1.12 11.70 -2.27
N ASP A 105 1.34 12.22 -1.05
CA ASP A 105 0.45 11.96 0.08
C ASP A 105 -0.77 12.87 0.01
N PRO A 106 -1.97 12.36 -0.35
CA PRO A 106 -3.16 13.19 -0.48
C PRO A 106 -3.65 13.72 0.85
N SER A 107 -3.28 13.08 1.97
CA SER A 107 -3.70 13.53 3.30
C SER A 107 -2.98 14.81 3.72
N SER A 108 -1.94 15.23 3.00
CA SER A 108 -1.23 16.48 3.26
C SER A 108 -1.99 17.71 2.76
N ILE A 109 -3.04 17.51 1.95
CA ILE A 109 -3.84 18.60 1.42
C ILE A 109 -4.83 19.09 2.49
N ASN A 110 -4.78 20.40 2.81
CA ASN A 110 -5.63 20.99 3.85
C ASN A 110 -6.90 21.66 3.33
N ASN A 111 -6.99 21.89 2.02
CA ASN A 111 -8.15 22.55 1.42
C ASN A 111 -9.23 21.51 1.13
N SER A 112 -10.37 21.60 1.81
CA SER A 112 -11.46 20.64 1.70
C SER A 112 -11.99 20.43 0.28
N SER A 113 -11.96 21.47 -0.56
CA SER A 113 -12.44 21.35 -1.94
C SER A 113 -11.49 20.56 -2.83
N ASN A 114 -10.22 20.42 -2.43
CA ASN A 114 -9.20 19.71 -3.20
C ASN A 114 -8.81 18.36 -2.61
N VAL A 115 -9.25 18.05 -1.39
CA VAL A 115 -8.88 16.81 -0.71
C VAL A 115 -9.37 15.59 -1.48
N GLU A 116 -10.64 15.53 -1.82
CA GLU A 116 -11.20 14.39 -2.56
C GLU A 116 -10.54 14.22 -3.92
N LYS A 117 -10.28 15.33 -4.61
CA LYS A 117 -9.61 15.31 -5.91
C LYS A 117 -8.20 14.73 -5.78
N ALA A 118 -7.47 15.12 -4.74
CA ALA A 118 -6.13 14.60 -4.47
C ALA A 118 -6.15 13.10 -4.17
N PHE A 119 -7.13 12.64 -3.39
CA PHE A 119 -7.28 11.22 -3.09
C PHE A 119 -7.62 10.42 -4.34
N ARG A 120 -8.50 10.92 -5.21
CA ARG A 120 -8.85 10.24 -6.46
C ARG A 120 -7.64 10.15 -7.40
N LYS A 121 -6.86 11.20 -7.49
CA LYS A 121 -5.65 11.20 -8.31
C LYS A 121 -4.65 10.16 -7.78
N CYS A 122 -4.44 10.14 -6.47
CA CYS A 122 -3.56 9.16 -5.82
C CYS A 122 -4.05 7.74 -6.09
N ARG A 123 -5.36 7.51 -5.95
CA ARG A 123 -5.98 6.21 -6.24
C ARG A 123 -5.67 5.76 -7.67
N GLU A 124 -5.86 6.63 -8.66
CA GLU A 124 -5.65 6.25 -10.06
C GLU A 124 -4.19 5.93 -10.34
N GLU A 125 -3.27 6.69 -9.76
CA GLU A 125 -1.83 6.43 -9.93
C GLU A 125 -1.42 5.10 -9.30
N ILE A 126 -1.90 4.82 -8.10
CA ILE A 126 -1.61 3.56 -7.41
C ILE A 126 -2.27 2.39 -8.12
N LYS A 127 -3.51 2.57 -8.59
CA LYS A 127 -4.23 1.54 -9.34
C LYS A 127 -3.44 1.10 -10.57
N LYS A 128 -2.95 2.07 -11.34
CA LYS A 128 -2.15 1.77 -12.54
C LYS A 128 -0.87 1.01 -12.17
N PHE A 129 -0.17 1.47 -11.14
CA PHE A 129 1.04 0.80 -10.66
C PHE A 129 0.74 -0.66 -10.27
N CYS A 130 -0.32 -0.89 -9.51
CA CYS A 130 -0.71 -2.22 -9.05
C CYS A 130 -1.11 -3.13 -10.21
N TYR A 131 -1.83 -2.59 -11.19
CA TYR A 131 -2.22 -3.33 -12.38
C TYR A 131 -0.98 -3.77 -13.15
N ASP A 132 -0.05 -2.85 -13.41
CA ASP A 132 1.17 -3.16 -14.14
C ASP A 132 2.03 -4.18 -13.38
N PHE A 133 2.13 -4.02 -12.06
CA PHE A 133 2.86 -4.97 -11.22
C PHE A 133 2.23 -6.37 -11.28
N SER A 134 0.90 -6.44 -11.30
CA SER A 134 0.18 -7.72 -11.29
C SER A 134 0.49 -8.57 -12.51
N LYS A 135 0.90 -7.97 -13.61
CA LYS A 135 1.23 -8.68 -14.85
C LYS A 135 2.43 -9.60 -14.68
N LYS A 136 3.28 -9.37 -13.67
CA LYS A 136 4.42 -10.25 -13.36
C LYS A 136 3.98 -11.65 -12.91
N PHE A 137 2.72 -11.80 -12.55
CA PHE A 137 2.15 -13.04 -12.03
C PHE A 137 1.32 -13.80 -13.06
N ASN A 138 1.27 -13.34 -14.28
CA ASN A 138 0.53 -14.01 -15.35
C ASN A 138 1.42 -14.98 -16.13
#